data_ee43205d9e58c6bff538bee45d4b7566
#
_entry.id   ee43205d9e58c6bff538bee45d4b7566
#
_cell.length_a   1.000
_cell.length_b   1.000
_cell.length_c   1.000
_cell.angle_alpha   90.00
_cell.angle_beta   90.00
_cell.angle_gamma   90.00
#
_symmetry.space_group_name_H-M   'P 1'
#
loop_
_entity.id
_entity.type
_entity.pdbx_description
1 polymer ?
#
loop_
_entity_poly.entity_id
_entity_poly.type
_entity_poly.pdbx_seq_one_letter_code
_entity_poly.pdbx_strand_id
1 'polypeptide(L)'
;MLTGRGRSMLGLGLGVYLAAWAFGSKPLYPVATGLMLVVALAWAWVRLSNRPFRVRRGWGDTEHMEGDDVPVVVELDASASVPPAAATLVERVGRLGEQRHGLRRNGRRLSVRYVLASLPRGRYAFEDVRVEIADPFALESVAVPLPAPGALLVYPRLVRLERLFSETGTHSHDGRRLLLRRHSGFELHGVREYEQGESLRRVHWRSTARRGQLMVKELEDAPRDEIAVLLDADASFVVGESFDVQVRAAGSILESYVRRGRRAVLVVNSEQSDVQQVHAPAADWRRALELLAAVEPNGRSSVARLLGQQDGPASRALELAVVTARLEPELVDRLVQRSVSRRKVSLVHVDAGSFNGAQRRPEPLLLRLHSAGIPVVTIRAGDDLAALLEGSTAGEALRA
;
A
#
# COMPACT_ATOMS: atom_id res chain seq x y z
N MET A 1 29.30 -23.64 6.80
CA MET A 1 30.07 -23.92 5.56
C MET A 1 31.37 -23.16 5.60
N LEU A 2 32.48 -23.82 5.22
CA LEU A 2 33.78 -23.17 5.15
C LEU A 2 33.71 -21.91 4.24
N THR A 3 34.13 -20.78 4.78
CA THR A 3 34.25 -19.53 4.02
C THR A 3 35.41 -19.62 3.01
N GLY A 4 35.51 -18.66 2.12
CA GLY A 4 36.69 -18.57 1.23
C GLY A 4 38.00 -18.59 2.00
N ARG A 5 38.07 -17.84 3.12
CA ARG A 5 39.25 -17.80 4.03
C ARG A 5 39.53 -19.16 4.67
N GLY A 6 38.47 -19.84 5.14
CA GLY A 6 38.58 -21.18 5.74
C GLY A 6 39.11 -22.21 4.73
N ARG A 7 38.62 -22.17 3.50
CA ARG A 7 39.12 -23.04 2.41
C ARG A 7 40.58 -22.77 2.08
N SER A 8 40.96 -21.50 1.96
CA SER A 8 42.38 -21.14 1.69
C SER A 8 43.28 -21.56 2.84
N MET A 9 42.84 -21.38 4.11
CA MET A 9 43.64 -21.79 5.26
C MET A 9 43.79 -23.29 5.40
N LEU A 10 42.72 -24.05 5.11
CA LEU A 10 42.75 -25.52 5.05
C LEU A 10 43.70 -25.98 3.93
N GLY A 11 43.61 -25.38 2.72
CA GLY A 11 44.46 -25.67 1.58
C GLY A 11 45.95 -25.37 1.87
N LEU A 12 46.21 -24.24 2.55
CA LEU A 12 47.56 -23.88 2.99
C LEU A 12 48.12 -24.90 4.00
N GLY A 13 47.33 -25.29 5.00
CA GLY A 13 47.68 -26.29 5.98
C GLY A 13 48.04 -27.64 5.33
N LEU A 14 47.20 -28.08 4.39
CA LEU A 14 47.44 -29.31 3.63
C LEU A 14 48.70 -29.20 2.74
N GLY A 15 48.91 -28.06 2.07
CA GLY A 15 50.09 -27.80 1.25
C GLY A 15 51.38 -27.81 2.06
N VAL A 16 51.37 -27.18 3.26
CA VAL A 16 52.53 -27.19 4.17
C VAL A 16 52.78 -28.61 4.72
N TYR A 17 51.72 -29.39 4.98
CA TYR A 17 51.87 -30.78 5.39
C TYR A 17 52.53 -31.65 4.31
N LEU A 18 52.05 -31.54 3.08
CA LEU A 18 52.62 -32.26 1.93
C LEU A 18 54.09 -31.83 1.67
N ALA A 19 54.42 -30.56 1.79
CA ALA A 19 55.78 -30.05 1.69
C ALA A 19 56.67 -30.62 2.81
N ALA A 20 56.18 -30.66 4.05
CA ALA A 20 56.89 -31.28 5.17
C ALA A 20 57.20 -32.74 4.94
N TRP A 21 56.24 -33.45 4.36
CA TRP A 21 56.40 -34.87 3.97
C TRP A 21 57.41 -35.03 2.83
N ALA A 22 57.28 -34.27 1.76
CA ALA A 22 58.13 -34.39 0.56
C ALA A 22 59.60 -34.00 0.83
N PHE A 23 59.82 -32.97 1.69
CA PHE A 23 61.16 -32.50 2.03
C PHE A 23 61.74 -33.06 3.33
N GLY A 24 60.98 -33.92 4.02
CA GLY A 24 61.41 -34.49 5.30
C GLY A 24 61.58 -33.48 6.43
N SER A 25 60.92 -32.33 6.33
CA SER A 25 61.10 -31.20 7.27
C SER A 25 60.21 -31.34 8.50
N LYS A 26 60.78 -31.89 9.60
CA LYS A 26 60.09 -32.09 10.87
C LYS A 26 59.49 -30.81 11.48
N PRO A 27 60.10 -29.61 11.42
CA PRO A 27 59.54 -28.37 11.99
C PRO A 27 58.26 -27.87 11.31
N LEU A 28 57.98 -28.28 10.07
CA LEU A 28 56.76 -27.85 9.36
C LEU A 28 55.48 -28.60 9.78
N TYR A 29 55.60 -29.80 10.37
CA TYR A 29 54.43 -30.56 10.82
C TYR A 29 53.60 -29.84 11.89
N PRO A 30 54.15 -29.24 12.96
CA PRO A 30 53.40 -28.46 13.92
C PRO A 30 52.68 -27.26 13.31
N VAL A 31 53.28 -26.61 12.32
CA VAL A 31 52.66 -25.48 11.62
C VAL A 31 51.45 -25.95 10.80
N ALA A 32 51.62 -27.00 10.01
CA ALA A 32 50.57 -27.57 9.21
C ALA A 32 49.40 -28.06 10.05
N THR A 33 49.69 -28.83 11.12
CA THR A 33 48.66 -29.33 12.05
C THR A 33 47.99 -28.19 12.82
N GLY A 34 48.72 -27.14 13.18
CA GLY A 34 48.12 -25.93 13.81
C GLY A 34 47.13 -25.22 12.91
N LEU A 35 47.47 -25.03 11.62
CA LEU A 35 46.54 -24.44 10.65
C LEU A 35 45.25 -25.26 10.49
N MET A 36 45.38 -26.59 10.37
CA MET A 36 44.23 -27.49 10.26
C MET A 36 43.38 -27.50 11.54
N LEU A 37 44.04 -27.47 12.71
CA LEU A 37 43.39 -27.45 14.01
C LEU A 37 42.54 -26.18 14.21
N VAL A 38 43.04 -25.01 13.79
CA VAL A 38 42.29 -23.76 13.88
C VAL A 38 41.01 -23.83 13.05
N VAL A 39 41.05 -24.43 11.84
CA VAL A 39 39.86 -24.63 11.02
C VAL A 39 38.90 -25.62 11.70
N ALA A 40 39.41 -26.70 12.30
CA ALA A 40 38.57 -27.67 13.03
C ALA A 40 37.92 -27.04 14.27
N LEU A 41 38.65 -26.19 15.01
CA LEU A 41 38.11 -25.44 16.15
C LEU A 41 37.04 -24.42 15.72
N ALA A 42 37.27 -23.72 14.60
CA ALA A 42 36.29 -22.80 14.05
C ALA A 42 34.99 -23.55 13.68
N TRP A 43 35.09 -24.69 13.06
CA TRP A 43 33.95 -25.54 12.73
C TRP A 43 33.22 -26.02 14.00
N ALA A 44 33.95 -26.50 15.03
CA ALA A 44 33.37 -26.90 16.30
C ALA A 44 32.68 -25.74 17.00
N TRP A 45 33.29 -24.55 17.01
CA TRP A 45 32.72 -23.33 17.57
C TRP A 45 31.37 -22.99 16.95
N VAL A 46 31.29 -22.92 15.60
CA VAL A 46 30.06 -22.61 14.88
C VAL A 46 28.99 -23.68 15.13
N ARG A 47 29.36 -24.98 15.21
CA ARG A 47 28.44 -26.09 15.54
C ARG A 47 27.85 -25.95 16.94
N LEU A 48 28.64 -25.59 17.94
CA LEU A 48 28.19 -25.40 19.32
C LEU A 48 27.34 -24.14 19.50
N SER A 49 27.61 -23.10 18.67
CA SER A 49 26.85 -21.86 18.66
C SER A 49 25.54 -21.96 17.84
N ASN A 50 25.43 -22.94 16.95
CA ASN A 50 24.27 -23.14 16.09
C ASN A 50 23.13 -23.83 16.85
N ARG A 51 22.28 -23.01 17.48
CA ARG A 51 21.07 -23.42 18.20
C ARG A 51 19.89 -22.63 17.67
N PRO A 52 18.66 -23.16 17.77
CA PRO A 52 17.47 -22.41 17.38
C PRO A 52 17.33 -21.13 18.23
N PHE A 53 17.06 -20.01 17.57
CA PHE A 53 16.79 -18.72 18.18
C PHE A 53 15.30 -18.48 18.30
N ARG A 54 14.89 -17.85 19.41
CA ARG A 54 13.57 -17.24 19.53
C ARG A 54 13.70 -15.78 19.13
N VAL A 55 12.90 -15.37 18.16
CA VAL A 55 12.92 -14.01 17.61
C VAL A 55 11.79 -13.21 18.22
N ARG A 56 12.09 -12.00 18.67
CA ARG A 56 11.12 -10.94 18.96
C ARG A 56 11.47 -9.75 18.13
N ARG A 57 10.47 -9.21 17.44
CA ARG A 57 10.61 -8.00 16.61
C ARG A 57 9.58 -6.97 17.05
N GLY A 58 9.98 -5.72 17.11
CA GLY A 58 9.12 -4.59 17.37
C GLY A 58 9.54 -3.39 16.54
N TRP A 59 8.56 -2.62 16.12
CA TRP A 59 8.73 -1.33 15.42
C TRP A 59 7.93 -0.19 16.08
N GLY A 60 7.59 -0.36 17.37
CA GLY A 60 6.73 0.55 18.13
C GLY A 60 5.24 0.24 17.92
N ASP A 61 4.42 0.86 18.76
CA ASP A 61 2.96 0.69 18.77
C ASP A 61 2.24 1.82 18.00
N THR A 62 2.98 2.71 17.35
CA THR A 62 2.44 3.84 16.61
C THR A 62 2.16 3.47 15.15
N GLU A 63 1.11 4.06 14.59
CA GLU A 63 0.87 4.01 13.15
C GLU A 63 1.96 4.81 12.44
N HIS A 64 2.58 4.20 11.43
CA HIS A 64 3.64 4.85 10.66
C HIS A 64 3.08 5.42 9.38
N MET A 65 3.43 6.66 9.10
CA MET A 65 3.03 7.39 7.90
C MET A 65 4.15 7.44 6.87
N GLU A 66 3.79 7.63 5.63
CA GLU A 66 4.72 7.86 4.54
C GLU A 66 5.73 8.98 4.88
N GLY A 67 7.02 8.69 4.67
CA GLY A 67 8.12 9.58 5.01
C GLY A 67 8.61 9.49 6.45
N ASP A 68 7.98 8.67 7.30
CA ASP A 68 8.46 8.47 8.67
C ASP A 68 9.70 7.56 8.70
N ASP A 69 10.54 7.82 9.69
CA ASP A 69 11.66 6.97 10.07
C ASP A 69 11.17 5.92 11.06
N VAL A 70 11.20 4.65 10.67
CA VAL A 70 10.67 3.56 11.50
C VAL A 70 11.81 2.84 12.22
N PRO A 71 11.90 2.95 13.55
CA PRO A 71 12.88 2.21 14.33
C PRO A 71 12.45 0.75 14.46
N VAL A 72 13.30 -0.15 14.00
CA VAL A 72 13.11 -1.60 14.13
C VAL A 72 14.05 -2.14 15.18
N VAL A 73 13.51 -2.90 16.13
CA VAL A 73 14.28 -3.59 17.16
C VAL A 73 14.09 -5.09 16.99
N VAL A 74 15.17 -5.81 16.83
CA VAL A 74 15.15 -7.27 16.75
C VAL A 74 15.96 -7.84 17.92
N GLU A 75 15.33 -8.68 18.70
CA GLU A 75 15.92 -9.41 19.81
C GLU A 75 15.87 -10.90 19.54
N LEU A 76 17.00 -11.57 19.74
CA LEU A 76 17.16 -13.00 19.59
C LEU A 76 17.59 -13.58 20.93
N ASP A 77 16.80 -14.48 21.48
CA ASP A 77 17.21 -15.25 22.65
C ASP A 77 18.05 -16.45 22.18
N ALA A 78 19.34 -16.43 22.53
CA ALA A 78 20.27 -17.50 22.22
C ALA A 78 20.29 -18.51 23.38
N SER A 79 19.81 -19.72 23.15
CA SER A 79 19.88 -20.82 24.12
C SER A 79 21.22 -21.57 24.08
N ALA A 80 22.18 -21.08 23.29
CA ALA A 80 23.48 -21.73 23.11
C ALA A 80 24.40 -21.57 24.34
N SER A 81 25.07 -22.65 24.70
CA SER A 81 26.09 -22.64 25.77
C SER A 81 27.34 -21.85 25.33
N VAL A 82 27.68 -21.93 24.06
CA VAL A 82 28.74 -21.14 23.42
C VAL A 82 28.13 -20.04 22.60
N PRO A 83 28.40 -18.78 22.91
CA PRO A 83 27.86 -17.67 22.13
C PRO A 83 28.54 -17.58 20.76
N PRO A 84 27.83 -17.12 19.72
CA PRO A 84 28.49 -16.82 18.46
C PRO A 84 29.49 -15.67 18.63
N ALA A 85 30.62 -15.77 17.96
CA ALA A 85 31.66 -14.73 18.01
C ALA A 85 31.23 -13.50 17.17
N ALA A 86 30.61 -13.75 16.02
CA ALA A 86 29.96 -12.73 15.20
C ALA A 86 28.59 -13.25 14.75
N ALA A 87 27.59 -12.39 14.75
CA ALA A 87 26.26 -12.70 14.28
C ALA A 87 25.73 -11.52 13.47
N THR A 88 25.20 -11.79 12.29
CA THR A 88 24.60 -10.79 11.38
C THR A 88 23.19 -11.22 11.05
N LEU A 89 22.23 -10.34 11.30
CA LEU A 89 20.86 -10.50 10.82
C LEU A 89 20.82 -10.14 9.35
N VAL A 90 20.28 -11.01 8.53
CA VAL A 90 20.04 -10.80 7.11
C VAL A 90 18.57 -11.04 6.85
N GLU A 91 17.94 -10.08 6.20
CA GLU A 91 16.50 -10.13 5.93
C GLU A 91 16.17 -9.35 4.66
N ARG A 92 15.11 -9.76 3.97
CA ARG A 92 14.55 -9.02 2.85
C ARG A 92 13.36 -8.24 3.34
N VAL A 93 13.35 -6.93 3.11
CA VAL A 93 12.29 -6.04 3.59
C VAL A 93 11.54 -5.45 2.38
N GLY A 94 10.51 -6.13 1.93
CA GLY A 94 9.65 -5.68 0.82
C GLY A 94 10.45 -5.06 -0.33
N ARG A 95 10.11 -3.84 -0.73
CA ARG A 95 10.77 -3.07 -1.81
C ARG A 95 12.21 -2.61 -1.50
N LEU A 96 12.63 -2.64 -0.24
CA LEU A 96 13.97 -2.19 0.18
C LEU A 96 15.06 -3.21 -0.10
N GLY A 97 14.68 -4.45 -0.45
CA GLY A 97 15.62 -5.52 -0.75
C GLY A 97 16.28 -6.13 0.49
N GLU A 98 17.45 -6.73 0.29
CA GLU A 98 18.22 -7.39 1.36
C GLU A 98 18.90 -6.35 2.26
N GLN A 99 18.65 -6.46 3.57
CA GLN A 99 19.25 -5.66 4.62
C GLN A 99 20.14 -6.56 5.50
N ARG A 100 21.29 -6.03 5.92
CA ARG A 100 22.28 -6.77 6.73
C ARG A 100 22.66 -5.94 7.95
N HIS A 101 22.42 -6.47 9.14
CA HIS A 101 22.63 -5.76 10.41
C HIS A 101 23.45 -6.60 11.38
N GLY A 102 24.56 -6.06 11.87
CA GLY A 102 25.37 -6.71 12.89
C GLY A 102 24.65 -6.77 14.23
N LEU A 103 24.48 -7.97 14.78
CA LEU A 103 23.87 -8.17 16.08
C LEU A 103 24.88 -7.91 17.21
N ARG A 104 24.44 -7.15 18.21
CA ARG A 104 25.23 -6.91 19.43
C ARG A 104 24.76 -7.87 20.51
N ARG A 105 25.73 -8.40 21.24
CA ARG A 105 25.45 -9.30 22.35
C ARG A 105 25.22 -8.51 23.63
N ASN A 106 24.13 -8.84 24.33
CA ASN A 106 23.85 -8.39 25.68
C ASN A 106 23.49 -9.60 26.57
N GLY A 107 24.49 -10.12 27.30
CA GLY A 107 24.35 -11.34 28.08
C GLY A 107 24.03 -12.56 27.20
N ARG A 108 22.84 -13.14 27.36
CA ARG A 108 22.31 -14.28 26.58
C ARG A 108 21.53 -13.85 25.34
N ARG A 109 21.30 -12.56 25.15
CA ARG A 109 20.53 -12.02 24.02
C ARG A 109 21.45 -11.42 22.99
N LEU A 110 21.05 -11.59 21.74
CA LEU A 110 21.59 -10.83 20.62
C LEU A 110 20.54 -9.81 20.21
N SER A 111 20.90 -8.58 20.02
CA SER A 111 19.97 -7.54 19.63
C SER A 111 20.56 -6.62 18.59
N VAL A 112 19.68 -6.06 17.76
CA VAL A 112 20.03 -4.97 16.86
C VAL A 112 18.89 -3.98 16.86
N ARG A 113 19.26 -2.71 16.74
CA ARG A 113 18.35 -1.61 16.47
C ARG A 113 18.83 -0.93 15.20
N TYR A 114 17.96 -0.79 14.25
CA TYR A 114 18.21 -0.06 13.02
C TYR A 114 16.98 0.78 12.66
N VAL A 115 17.13 1.70 11.73
CA VAL A 115 16.07 2.61 11.29
C VAL A 115 15.85 2.39 9.80
N LEU A 116 14.61 2.18 9.43
CA LEU A 116 14.17 2.24 8.04
C LEU A 116 13.79 3.69 7.78
N ALA A 117 14.67 4.43 7.10
CA ALA A 117 14.54 5.86 6.91
C ALA A 117 13.55 6.20 5.79
N SER A 118 12.74 7.23 6.04
CA SER A 118 11.84 7.86 5.05
C SER A 118 11.05 6.85 4.21
N LEU A 119 10.35 5.93 4.89
CA LEU A 119 9.63 4.85 4.21
C LEU A 119 8.51 5.39 3.32
N PRO A 120 8.47 5.02 2.03
CA PRO A 120 7.28 5.19 1.22
C PRO A 120 6.10 4.40 1.81
N ARG A 121 4.86 4.79 1.48
CA ARG A 121 3.70 3.98 1.84
C ARG A 121 3.85 2.55 1.31
N GLY A 122 3.32 1.59 2.01
CA GLY A 122 3.36 0.20 1.55
C GLY A 122 3.25 -0.83 2.66
N ARG A 123 3.15 -2.08 2.23
CA ARG A 123 3.24 -3.24 3.11
C ARG A 123 4.64 -3.83 3.00
N TYR A 124 5.40 -3.75 4.07
CA TYR A 124 6.76 -4.27 4.16
C TYR A 124 6.74 -5.61 4.89
N ALA A 125 6.73 -6.70 4.12
CA ALA A 125 6.93 -8.04 4.66
C ALA A 125 8.42 -8.26 4.93
N PHE A 126 8.73 -8.91 6.05
CA PHE A 126 10.08 -9.35 6.38
C PHE A 126 10.22 -10.80 5.93
N GLU A 127 10.96 -11.02 4.85
CA GLU A 127 11.12 -12.32 4.20
C GLU A 127 12.57 -12.79 4.29
N ASP A 128 12.78 -14.09 4.06
CA ASP A 128 14.12 -14.68 4.03
C ASP A 128 14.98 -14.32 5.28
N VAL A 129 14.33 -14.21 6.44
CA VAL A 129 15.01 -13.80 7.67
C VAL A 129 15.95 -14.90 8.13
N ARG A 130 17.24 -14.59 8.27
CA ARG A 130 18.25 -15.52 8.73
C ARG A 130 19.30 -14.81 9.59
N VAL A 131 19.91 -15.57 10.49
CA VAL A 131 21.11 -15.12 11.19
C VAL A 131 22.33 -15.84 10.63
N GLU A 132 23.29 -15.10 10.17
CA GLU A 132 24.60 -15.61 9.79
C GLU A 132 25.50 -15.56 11.02
N ILE A 133 25.94 -16.73 11.48
CA ILE A 133 26.85 -16.91 12.61
C ILE A 133 28.21 -17.27 12.08
N ALA A 134 29.26 -16.64 12.59
CA ALA A 134 30.63 -16.94 12.25
C ALA A 134 31.49 -17.16 13.50
N ASP A 135 32.60 -17.89 13.32
CA ASP A 135 33.68 -18.01 14.30
C ASP A 135 34.51 -16.70 14.40
N PRO A 136 35.39 -16.55 15.42
CA PRO A 136 36.18 -15.34 15.61
C PRO A 136 37.09 -14.96 14.44
N PHE A 137 37.50 -15.93 13.65
CA PHE A 137 38.42 -15.73 12.51
C PHE A 137 37.70 -15.68 11.16
N ALA A 138 36.37 -15.85 11.17
CA ALA A 138 35.55 -15.92 9.98
C ALA A 138 35.97 -17.01 8.97
N LEU A 139 36.42 -18.16 9.49
CA LEU A 139 36.84 -19.32 8.72
C LEU A 139 35.64 -20.23 8.41
N GLU A 140 34.64 -20.24 9.29
CA GLU A 140 33.40 -21.00 9.15
C GLU A 140 32.22 -20.08 9.38
N SER A 141 31.16 -20.27 8.61
CA SER A 141 29.89 -19.58 8.82
C SER A 141 28.70 -20.48 8.56
N VAL A 142 27.62 -20.22 9.27
CA VAL A 142 26.33 -20.93 9.06
C VAL A 142 25.20 -19.92 9.07
N ALA A 143 24.26 -20.07 8.12
CA ALA A 143 23.03 -19.31 8.10
C ALA A 143 21.93 -20.12 8.78
N VAL A 144 21.34 -19.57 9.81
CA VAL A 144 20.21 -20.15 10.57
C VAL A 144 18.95 -19.42 10.15
N PRO A 145 18.01 -20.08 9.45
CA PRO A 145 16.75 -19.45 9.10
C PRO A 145 15.94 -19.18 10.37
N LEU A 146 15.25 -18.04 10.36
CA LEU A 146 14.39 -17.62 11.45
C LEU A 146 12.95 -17.55 10.96
N PRO A 147 11.95 -17.80 11.81
CA PRO A 147 10.57 -17.52 11.46
C PRO A 147 10.45 -16.03 11.12
N ALA A 148 9.78 -15.71 10.01
CA ALA A 148 9.55 -14.33 9.57
C ALA A 148 8.30 -13.77 10.29
N PRO A 149 8.43 -13.00 11.37
CA PRO A 149 7.28 -12.48 12.07
C PRO A 149 6.86 -11.12 11.53
N GLY A 150 5.61 -11.07 11.07
CA GLY A 150 4.89 -9.83 10.87
C GLY A 150 5.18 -9.10 9.54
N ALA A 151 4.37 -8.09 9.33
CA ALA A 151 4.53 -7.12 8.28
C ALA A 151 4.31 -5.72 8.86
N LEU A 152 5.14 -4.78 8.46
CA LEU A 152 4.99 -3.37 8.77
C LEU A 152 4.09 -2.74 7.70
N LEU A 153 3.07 -2.00 8.13
CA LEU A 153 2.21 -1.22 7.24
C LEU A 153 2.52 0.26 7.41
N VAL A 154 2.83 0.93 6.30
CA VAL A 154 3.09 2.38 6.25
C VAL A 154 1.96 3.03 5.49
N TYR A 155 1.22 3.90 6.16
CA TYR A 155 0.03 4.56 5.62
C TYR A 155 0.40 5.74 4.72
N PRO A 156 -0.41 6.05 3.69
CA PRO A 156 -0.19 7.24 2.89
C PRO A 156 -0.42 8.51 3.72
N ARG A 157 0.40 9.53 3.51
CA ARG A 157 0.22 10.85 4.14
C ARG A 157 -0.81 11.66 3.37
N LEU A 158 -2.05 11.60 3.82
CA LEU A 158 -3.16 12.31 3.21
C LEU A 158 -3.10 13.81 3.51
N VAL A 159 -3.62 14.62 2.58
CA VAL A 159 -3.77 16.06 2.76
C VAL A 159 -5.22 16.38 3.13
N ARG A 160 -5.39 17.24 4.13
CA ARG A 160 -6.71 17.66 4.59
C ARG A 160 -7.27 18.68 3.62
N LEU A 161 -8.46 18.40 3.06
CA LEU A 161 -9.14 19.23 2.10
C LEU A 161 -10.38 19.87 2.75
N GLU A 162 -10.48 21.19 2.70
CA GLU A 162 -11.68 21.91 3.17
C GLU A 162 -12.75 21.98 2.07
N ARG A 163 -12.35 21.99 0.82
CA ARG A 163 -13.22 21.92 -0.36
C ARG A 163 -12.57 21.10 -1.46
N LEU A 164 -13.33 20.71 -2.46
CA LEU A 164 -12.82 19.98 -3.60
C LEU A 164 -12.88 20.85 -4.86
N PHE A 165 -11.88 20.72 -5.74
CA PHE A 165 -11.83 21.38 -7.04
C PHE A 165 -13.10 21.13 -7.87
N SER A 166 -13.75 19.99 -7.69
CA SER A 166 -15.01 19.63 -8.35
C SER A 166 -16.22 20.47 -7.88
N GLU A 167 -16.08 21.18 -6.77
CA GLU A 167 -17.11 22.05 -6.21
C GLU A 167 -16.94 23.53 -6.64
N THR A 168 -15.72 23.91 -7.08
CA THR A 168 -15.40 25.24 -7.60
C THR A 168 -16.05 25.42 -8.98
N GLY A 169 -17.12 26.21 -9.04
CA GLY A 169 -17.86 26.48 -10.28
C GLY A 169 -19.34 26.10 -10.27
N THR A 170 -19.77 25.34 -9.27
CA THR A 170 -21.18 24.90 -9.15
C THR A 170 -22.05 25.91 -8.36
N HIS A 171 -21.46 26.97 -7.81
CA HIS A 171 -22.18 27.92 -6.92
C HIS A 171 -23.31 28.73 -7.62
N SER A 172 -23.34 28.80 -8.94
CA SER A 172 -24.40 29.54 -9.66
C SER A 172 -25.69 28.75 -9.89
N HIS A 173 -25.65 27.40 -9.75
CA HIS A 173 -26.84 26.56 -9.99
C HIS A 173 -27.39 25.86 -8.74
N ASP A 174 -26.62 25.76 -7.63
CA ASP A 174 -27.04 25.03 -6.43
C ASP A 174 -27.99 25.81 -5.52
N GLY A 175 -28.06 27.12 -5.63
CA GLY A 175 -28.99 27.93 -4.81
C GLY A 175 -30.47 27.55 -4.95
N ARG A 176 -30.84 27.03 -6.13
CA ARG A 176 -32.22 26.53 -6.39
C ARG A 176 -32.39 25.05 -6.03
N ARG A 177 -31.31 24.28 -5.99
CA ARG A 177 -31.34 22.83 -5.69
C ARG A 177 -31.33 22.50 -4.18
N LEU A 178 -30.75 23.37 -3.35
CA LEU A 178 -30.75 23.17 -1.88
C LEU A 178 -32.16 23.17 -1.29
N LEU A 179 -33.11 23.89 -1.89
CA LEU A 179 -34.51 23.89 -1.44
C LEU A 179 -35.30 22.65 -1.87
N LEU A 180 -34.85 21.92 -2.91
CA LEU A 180 -35.49 20.68 -3.39
C LEU A 180 -34.86 19.40 -2.77
N ARG A 181 -33.74 19.52 -2.06
CA ARG A 181 -33.05 18.39 -1.41
C ARG A 181 -33.65 17.90 -0.10
N ARG A 182 -34.80 18.47 0.30
CA ARG A 182 -35.44 18.18 1.59
C ARG A 182 -36.43 17.04 1.59
N HIS A 183 -36.33 16.09 0.67
CA HIS A 183 -37.08 14.84 0.78
C HIS A 183 -36.18 13.65 0.45
N SER A 184 -35.72 12.99 1.51
CA SER A 184 -35.29 11.60 1.49
C SER A 184 -36.41 10.73 0.91
N GLY A 185 -36.47 10.63 -0.39
CA GLY A 185 -37.36 9.70 -1.04
C GLY A 185 -36.71 8.32 -1.01
N PHE A 186 -37.25 7.37 -0.30
CA PHE A 186 -36.96 5.96 -0.50
C PHE A 186 -37.54 5.56 -1.85
N GLU A 187 -36.77 4.99 -2.76
CA GLU A 187 -37.33 4.39 -3.98
C GLU A 187 -38.04 3.10 -3.62
N LEU A 188 -39.22 2.95 -4.17
CA LEU A 188 -40.04 1.76 -3.97
C LEU A 188 -39.43 0.64 -4.80
N HIS A 189 -38.63 -0.24 -4.19
CA HIS A 189 -38.06 -1.41 -4.85
C HIS A 189 -39.13 -2.44 -5.16
N GLY A 190 -40.02 -2.65 -4.19
CA GLY A 190 -41.09 -3.65 -4.29
C GLY A 190 -42.18 -3.45 -3.25
N VAL A 191 -43.11 -4.33 -3.28
CA VAL A 191 -44.22 -4.42 -2.29
C VAL A 191 -44.29 -5.86 -1.87
N ARG A 192 -44.00 -6.15 -0.60
CA ARG A 192 -44.12 -7.48 -0.01
C ARG A 192 -45.29 -7.56 0.99
N GLU A 193 -45.63 -8.75 1.41
CA GLU A 193 -46.61 -8.94 2.45
C GLU A 193 -46.15 -8.40 3.81
N TYR A 194 -47.09 -7.88 4.58
CA TYR A 194 -46.85 -7.35 5.93
C TYR A 194 -46.54 -8.48 6.90
N GLU A 195 -45.50 -8.34 7.66
CA GLU A 195 -45.16 -9.22 8.78
C GLU A 195 -45.51 -8.57 10.10
N GLN A 196 -46.01 -9.40 11.05
CA GLN A 196 -46.47 -8.91 12.35
C GLN A 196 -45.33 -8.24 13.15
N GLY A 197 -45.54 -6.96 13.51
CA GLY A 197 -44.53 -6.12 14.19
C GLY A 197 -43.98 -4.99 13.34
N GLU A 198 -44.28 -4.92 12.06
CA GLU A 198 -43.83 -3.85 11.19
C GLU A 198 -44.65 -2.55 11.34
N SER A 199 -44.04 -1.42 11.01
CA SER A 199 -44.71 -0.13 11.10
C SER A 199 -45.82 0.04 10.03
N LEU A 200 -47.03 0.24 10.44
CA LEU A 200 -48.17 0.51 9.54
C LEU A 200 -48.01 1.77 8.68
N ARG A 201 -47.06 2.66 9.01
CA ARG A 201 -46.68 3.83 8.17
C ARG A 201 -46.04 3.44 6.84
N ARG A 202 -45.52 2.22 6.74
CA ARG A 202 -44.93 1.67 5.51
C ARG A 202 -45.93 0.94 4.62
N VAL A 203 -47.19 0.83 5.00
CA VAL A 203 -48.20 0.16 4.20
C VAL A 203 -48.43 0.86 2.86
N HIS A 204 -48.39 0.10 1.78
CA HIS A 204 -48.70 0.56 0.43
C HIS A 204 -50.18 0.36 0.13
N TRP A 205 -51.02 1.29 0.57
CA TRP A 205 -52.50 1.19 0.52
C TRP A 205 -53.05 0.82 -0.85
N ARG A 206 -52.43 1.29 -1.94
CA ARG A 206 -52.87 0.97 -3.30
C ARG A 206 -52.69 -0.52 -3.66
N SER A 207 -51.60 -1.15 -3.21
CA SER A 207 -51.39 -2.59 -3.43
C SER A 207 -52.21 -3.42 -2.46
N THR A 208 -52.35 -2.98 -1.22
CA THR A 208 -53.23 -3.57 -0.21
C THR A 208 -54.67 -3.65 -0.71
N ALA A 209 -55.22 -2.55 -1.27
CA ALA A 209 -56.56 -2.51 -1.82
C ALA A 209 -56.75 -3.44 -3.03
N ARG A 210 -55.71 -3.70 -3.83
CA ARG A 210 -55.77 -4.60 -4.99
C ARG A 210 -55.65 -6.07 -4.63
N ARG A 211 -54.87 -6.39 -3.60
CA ARG A 211 -54.54 -7.77 -3.23
C ARG A 211 -55.37 -8.30 -2.05
N GLY A 212 -56.08 -7.42 -1.33
CA GLY A 212 -56.85 -7.78 -0.15
C GLY A 212 -56.04 -8.18 1.08
N GLN A 213 -54.70 -8.04 1.01
CA GLN A 213 -53.76 -8.35 2.08
C GLN A 213 -52.91 -7.13 2.35
N LEU A 214 -52.50 -6.90 3.61
CA LEU A 214 -51.62 -5.80 3.97
C LEU A 214 -50.28 -5.92 3.26
N MET A 215 -49.99 -4.94 2.45
CA MET A 215 -48.73 -4.88 1.67
C MET A 215 -47.85 -3.74 2.19
N VAL A 216 -46.59 -4.02 2.47
CA VAL A 216 -45.61 -3.05 2.94
C VAL A 216 -44.67 -2.65 1.80
N LYS A 217 -44.33 -1.36 1.74
CA LYS A 217 -43.32 -0.85 0.83
C LYS A 217 -42.00 -1.43 1.21
N GLU A 218 -41.40 -2.22 0.34
CA GLU A 218 -40.02 -2.61 0.39
C GLU A 218 -39.20 -1.46 -0.17
N LEU A 219 -38.62 -0.72 0.76
CA LEU A 219 -37.79 0.44 0.44
C LEU A 219 -36.36 -0.10 0.28
N GLU A 220 -35.89 -0.11 -0.94
CA GLU A 220 -34.45 -0.25 -1.14
C GLU A 220 -33.79 0.97 -0.49
N ASP A 221 -32.75 0.76 0.31
CA ASP A 221 -31.77 1.79 0.59
C ASP A 221 -31.13 2.12 -0.77
N ALA A 222 -31.82 2.93 -1.58
CA ALA A 222 -31.23 3.45 -2.79
C ALA A 222 -29.88 4.01 -2.37
N PRO A 223 -28.80 3.75 -3.11
CA PRO A 223 -27.47 4.30 -2.82
C PRO A 223 -27.48 5.82 -3.05
N ARG A 224 -28.26 6.50 -2.20
CA ARG A 224 -28.48 7.93 -2.26
C ARG A 224 -27.30 8.58 -1.59
N ASP A 225 -26.59 9.35 -2.35
CA ASP A 225 -25.39 10.09 -1.95
C ASP A 225 -24.12 9.24 -1.78
N GLU A 226 -24.06 8.05 -2.33
CA GLU A 226 -22.81 7.32 -2.39
C GLU A 226 -21.88 7.94 -3.44
N ILE A 227 -20.65 8.20 -3.00
CA ILE A 227 -19.58 8.76 -3.84
C ILE A 227 -18.59 7.64 -4.09
N ALA A 228 -18.26 7.41 -5.35
CA ALA A 228 -17.19 6.51 -5.69
C ALA A 228 -15.90 7.29 -5.95
N VAL A 229 -14.83 6.86 -5.31
CA VAL A 229 -13.45 7.24 -5.65
C VAL A 229 -12.82 6.05 -6.33
N LEU A 230 -12.48 6.21 -7.61
CA LEU A 230 -11.86 5.16 -8.40
C LEU A 230 -10.38 5.47 -8.57
N LEU A 231 -9.53 4.60 -8.05
CA LEU A 231 -8.07 4.66 -8.16
C LEU A 231 -7.60 3.70 -9.24
N ASP A 232 -6.88 4.25 -10.21
CA ASP A 232 -6.25 3.47 -11.27
C ASP A 232 -4.90 2.90 -10.81
N ALA A 233 -4.80 1.58 -10.77
CA ALA A 233 -3.60 0.84 -10.40
C ALA A 233 -2.91 0.18 -11.61
N ASP A 234 -3.08 0.70 -12.82
CA ASP A 234 -2.40 0.19 -14.02
C ASP A 234 -0.89 0.42 -13.92
N ALA A 235 -0.13 -0.68 -13.85
CA ALA A 235 1.33 -0.65 -13.75
C ALA A 235 2.03 -0.04 -14.97
N SER A 236 1.39 -0.05 -16.15
CA SER A 236 1.99 0.38 -17.43
C SER A 236 2.30 1.87 -17.46
N PHE A 237 1.65 2.66 -16.61
CA PHE A 237 1.77 4.12 -16.59
C PHE A 237 2.37 4.66 -15.29
N VAL A 238 2.97 3.78 -14.49
CA VAL A 238 3.61 4.18 -13.23
C VAL A 238 5.08 4.53 -13.49
N VAL A 239 5.47 5.72 -13.06
CA VAL A 239 6.83 6.23 -13.15
C VAL A 239 7.24 6.83 -11.80
N GLY A 240 8.31 6.33 -11.21
CA GLY A 240 8.80 6.79 -9.92
C GLY A 240 7.69 6.75 -8.85
N GLU A 241 7.48 7.87 -8.17
CA GLU A 241 6.47 8.02 -7.09
C GLU A 241 5.07 8.39 -7.61
N SER A 242 4.83 8.38 -8.93
CA SER A 242 3.55 8.82 -9.51
C SER A 242 2.34 8.06 -8.97
N PHE A 243 2.49 6.76 -8.69
CA PHE A 243 1.43 5.96 -8.11
C PHE A 243 1.14 6.32 -6.65
N ASP A 244 2.19 6.62 -5.87
CA ASP A 244 2.02 7.06 -4.48
C ASP A 244 1.29 8.42 -4.41
N VAL A 245 1.53 9.30 -5.39
CA VAL A 245 0.76 10.55 -5.55
C VAL A 245 -0.71 10.28 -5.90
N GLN A 246 -0.99 9.32 -6.79
CA GLN A 246 -2.37 8.91 -7.10
C GLN A 246 -3.08 8.40 -5.86
N VAL A 247 -2.43 7.55 -5.06
CA VAL A 247 -2.99 7.02 -3.81
C VAL A 247 -3.26 8.13 -2.80
N ARG A 248 -2.32 9.08 -2.63
CA ARG A 248 -2.52 10.26 -1.77
C ARG A 248 -3.70 11.11 -2.22
N ALA A 249 -3.83 11.36 -3.51
CA ALA A 249 -4.95 12.11 -4.09
C ALA A 249 -6.29 11.40 -3.85
N ALA A 250 -6.38 10.11 -4.19
CA ALA A 250 -7.59 9.30 -4.00
C ALA A 250 -8.00 9.22 -2.52
N GLY A 251 -7.02 8.96 -1.63
CA GLY A 251 -7.25 8.90 -0.19
C GLY A 251 -7.70 10.24 0.39
N SER A 252 -7.11 11.35 -0.03
CA SER A 252 -7.48 12.70 0.45
C SER A 252 -8.89 13.11 0.01
N ILE A 253 -9.26 12.77 -1.22
CA ILE A 253 -10.62 12.98 -1.72
C ILE A 253 -11.61 12.12 -0.93
N LEU A 254 -11.31 10.83 -0.75
CA LEU A 254 -12.14 9.91 0.03
C LEU A 254 -12.33 10.41 1.47
N GLU A 255 -11.23 10.83 2.14
CA GLU A 255 -11.28 11.40 3.48
C GLU A 255 -12.17 12.63 3.57
N SER A 256 -12.07 13.54 2.60
CA SER A 256 -12.89 14.74 2.55
C SER A 256 -14.38 14.42 2.54
N TYR A 257 -14.79 13.40 1.81
CA TYR A 257 -16.18 12.95 1.77
C TYR A 257 -16.62 12.29 3.08
N VAL A 258 -15.80 11.39 3.61
CA VAL A 258 -16.10 10.68 4.86
C VAL A 258 -16.22 11.66 6.04
N ARG A 259 -15.32 12.65 6.13
CA ARG A 259 -15.38 13.71 7.17
C ARG A 259 -16.65 14.56 7.11
N ARG A 260 -17.20 14.74 5.91
CA ARG A 260 -18.49 15.43 5.71
C ARG A 260 -19.70 14.53 5.97
N GLY A 261 -19.50 13.33 6.51
CA GLY A 261 -20.55 12.35 6.83
C GLY A 261 -21.23 11.73 5.61
N ARG A 262 -20.57 11.76 4.44
CA ARG A 262 -21.10 11.14 3.22
C ARG A 262 -20.66 9.69 3.12
N ARG A 263 -21.52 8.84 2.59
CA ARG A 263 -21.16 7.47 2.24
C ARG A 263 -20.24 7.47 1.04
N ALA A 264 -19.16 6.73 1.12
CA ALA A 264 -18.17 6.67 0.06
C ALA A 264 -17.77 5.22 -0.22
N VAL A 265 -17.35 4.96 -1.44
CA VAL A 265 -16.75 3.69 -1.85
C VAL A 265 -15.44 3.96 -2.55
N LEU A 266 -14.39 3.28 -2.11
CA LEU A 266 -13.11 3.21 -2.79
C LEU A 266 -13.13 2.01 -3.72
N VAL A 267 -12.86 2.23 -4.99
CA VAL A 267 -12.73 1.19 -6.01
C VAL A 267 -11.33 1.27 -6.59
N VAL A 268 -10.61 0.17 -6.58
CA VAL A 268 -9.26 0.09 -7.14
C VAL A 268 -9.24 -0.97 -8.22
N ASN A 269 -8.73 -0.64 -9.41
CA ASN A 269 -8.57 -1.61 -10.49
C ASN A 269 -7.29 -2.44 -10.36
N SER A 270 -6.96 -2.85 -9.14
CA SER A 270 -5.91 -3.84 -8.87
C SER A 270 -6.21 -5.17 -9.56
N GLU A 271 -5.29 -6.13 -9.51
CA GLU A 271 -5.49 -7.47 -10.08
C GLU A 271 -6.78 -8.14 -9.55
N GLN A 272 -7.16 -7.87 -8.30
CA GLN A 272 -8.36 -8.42 -7.65
C GLN A 272 -9.58 -7.52 -7.74
N SER A 273 -9.44 -6.30 -8.28
CA SER A 273 -10.49 -5.27 -8.34
C SER A 273 -11.07 -4.99 -6.96
N ASP A 274 -10.25 -4.43 -6.09
CA ASP A 274 -10.59 -4.20 -4.69
C ASP A 274 -11.68 -3.13 -4.53
N VAL A 275 -12.66 -3.41 -3.68
CA VAL A 275 -13.75 -2.50 -3.36
C VAL A 275 -13.87 -2.38 -1.84
N GLN A 276 -13.76 -1.16 -1.32
CA GLN A 276 -13.94 -0.86 0.10
C GLN A 276 -15.04 0.18 0.29
N GLN A 277 -16.15 -0.23 0.88
CA GLN A 277 -17.22 0.69 1.28
C GLN A 277 -16.85 1.36 2.60
N VAL A 278 -17.15 2.66 2.69
CA VAL A 278 -16.93 3.47 3.90
C VAL A 278 -18.27 4.07 4.32
N HIS A 279 -18.99 3.31 5.11
CA HIS A 279 -20.31 3.69 5.62
C HIS A 279 -20.26 4.05 7.11
N ALA A 280 -19.46 3.31 7.88
CA ALA A 280 -19.20 3.59 9.30
C ALA A 280 -17.81 4.23 9.44
N PRO A 281 -17.72 5.53 9.85
CA PRO A 281 -16.46 6.29 9.73
C PRO A 281 -15.26 5.66 10.43
N ALA A 282 -15.42 5.05 11.60
CA ALA A 282 -14.27 4.57 12.36
C ALA A 282 -13.67 3.26 11.83
N ALA A 283 -14.50 2.22 11.67
CA ALA A 283 -14.01 0.88 11.30
C ALA A 283 -13.72 0.75 9.81
N ASP A 284 -14.62 1.29 8.97
CA ASP A 284 -14.49 1.18 7.52
C ASP A 284 -13.38 2.09 6.99
N TRP A 285 -13.19 3.27 7.62
CA TRP A 285 -12.11 4.18 7.27
C TRP A 285 -10.73 3.53 7.48
N ARG A 286 -10.55 2.82 8.60
CA ARG A 286 -9.31 2.11 8.85
C ARG A 286 -9.02 1.07 7.76
N ARG A 287 -10.01 0.30 7.35
CA ARG A 287 -9.88 -0.67 6.24
C ARG A 287 -9.53 0.01 4.92
N ALA A 288 -10.15 1.17 4.64
CA ALA A 288 -9.81 1.95 3.45
C ALA A 288 -8.36 2.45 3.48
N LEU A 289 -7.88 2.93 4.64
CA LEU A 289 -6.47 3.31 4.81
C LEU A 289 -5.53 2.11 4.65
N GLU A 290 -5.87 0.96 5.21
CA GLU A 290 -5.09 -0.28 5.08
C GLU A 290 -5.02 -0.71 3.60
N LEU A 291 -6.11 -0.62 2.86
CA LEU A 291 -6.14 -0.87 1.42
C LEU A 291 -5.25 0.12 0.66
N LEU A 292 -5.40 1.43 0.93
CA LEU A 292 -4.57 2.48 0.31
C LEU A 292 -3.08 2.33 0.63
N ALA A 293 -2.76 1.85 1.84
CA ALA A 293 -1.39 1.56 2.22
C ALA A 293 -0.82 0.35 1.49
N ALA A 294 -1.62 -0.72 1.35
CA ALA A 294 -1.16 -2.00 0.83
C ALA A 294 -1.24 -2.11 -0.70
N VAL A 295 -2.05 -1.26 -1.36
CA VAL A 295 -2.27 -1.36 -2.81
C VAL A 295 -0.99 -1.15 -3.61
N GLU A 296 -0.75 -2.05 -4.56
CA GLU A 296 0.35 -2.02 -5.50
C GLU A 296 -0.18 -1.76 -6.92
N PRO A 297 0.61 -1.14 -7.80
CA PRO A 297 0.21 -0.94 -9.18
C PRO A 297 0.33 -2.26 -9.97
N ASN A 298 -0.68 -3.09 -9.89
CA ASN A 298 -0.74 -4.42 -10.52
C ASN A 298 -2.01 -4.64 -11.34
N GLY A 299 -2.77 -3.55 -11.59
CA GLY A 299 -4.00 -3.59 -12.37
C GLY A 299 -3.77 -4.02 -13.81
N ARG A 300 -4.63 -4.92 -14.29
CA ARG A 300 -4.61 -5.43 -15.67
C ARG A 300 -5.84 -5.00 -16.48
N SER A 301 -6.84 -4.48 -15.82
CA SER A 301 -8.08 -4.02 -16.45
C SER A 301 -8.07 -2.50 -16.59
N SER A 302 -8.57 -1.98 -17.70
CA SER A 302 -8.73 -0.52 -17.85
C SER A 302 -9.84 0.02 -16.95
N VAL A 303 -9.66 1.24 -16.46
CA VAL A 303 -10.71 1.98 -15.72
C VAL A 303 -12.00 2.08 -16.52
N ALA A 304 -11.90 2.27 -17.83
CA ALA A 304 -13.04 2.31 -18.74
C ALA A 304 -13.89 1.03 -18.67
N ARG A 305 -13.25 -0.13 -18.59
CA ARG A 305 -13.95 -1.42 -18.44
C ARG A 305 -14.70 -1.53 -17.11
N LEU A 306 -14.09 -1.11 -16.00
CA LEU A 306 -14.76 -1.10 -14.69
C LEU A 306 -16.00 -0.19 -14.71
N LEU A 307 -15.90 0.97 -15.32
CA LEU A 307 -17.03 1.88 -15.49
C LEU A 307 -18.12 1.33 -16.44
N GLY A 308 -17.77 0.38 -17.29
CA GLY A 308 -18.70 -0.29 -18.19
C GLY A 308 -19.54 -1.38 -17.54
N GLN A 309 -19.15 -1.85 -16.37
CA GLN A 309 -19.92 -2.86 -15.61
C GLN A 309 -21.16 -2.20 -15.01
N GLN A 310 -22.35 -2.57 -15.50
CA GLN A 310 -23.62 -1.93 -15.10
C GLN A 310 -23.91 -2.04 -13.60
N ASP A 311 -23.46 -3.12 -12.97
CA ASP A 311 -23.69 -3.42 -11.56
C ASP A 311 -22.54 -3.05 -10.63
N GLY A 312 -21.49 -2.45 -11.14
CA GLY A 312 -20.33 -2.03 -10.35
C GLY A 312 -20.63 -0.85 -9.42
N PRO A 313 -20.01 -0.76 -8.24
CA PRO A 313 -20.23 0.35 -7.30
C PRO A 313 -19.86 1.71 -7.92
N ALA A 314 -18.79 1.79 -8.70
CA ALA A 314 -18.42 3.01 -9.42
C ALA A 314 -19.48 3.43 -10.46
N SER A 315 -20.14 2.47 -11.11
CA SER A 315 -21.18 2.74 -12.11
C SER A 315 -22.48 3.24 -11.49
N ARG A 316 -22.83 2.75 -10.30
CA ARG A 316 -24.05 3.12 -9.57
C ARG A 316 -23.95 4.44 -8.83
N ALA A 317 -22.76 4.84 -8.40
CA ALA A 317 -22.56 6.05 -7.61
C ALA A 317 -23.07 7.31 -8.34
N LEU A 318 -23.66 8.24 -7.59
CA LEU A 318 -24.15 9.52 -8.15
C LEU A 318 -23.01 10.49 -8.43
N GLU A 319 -21.96 10.39 -7.67
CA GLU A 319 -20.75 11.21 -7.83
C GLU A 319 -19.55 10.29 -7.97
N LEU A 320 -18.68 10.57 -8.93
CA LEU A 320 -17.51 9.78 -9.24
C LEU A 320 -16.29 10.69 -9.34
N ALA A 321 -15.27 10.38 -8.55
CA ALA A 321 -13.95 10.93 -8.70
C ALA A 321 -13.01 9.85 -9.24
N VAL A 322 -12.40 10.08 -10.38
CA VAL A 322 -11.43 9.15 -10.99
C VAL A 322 -10.04 9.71 -10.81
N VAL A 323 -9.12 8.89 -10.34
CA VAL A 323 -7.69 9.22 -10.20
C VAL A 323 -6.90 8.25 -11.07
N THR A 324 -6.24 8.77 -12.10
CA THR A 324 -5.50 7.97 -13.08
C THR A 324 -4.29 8.70 -13.63
N ALA A 325 -3.25 7.96 -14.00
CA ALA A 325 -2.15 8.45 -14.82
C ALA A 325 -2.37 8.18 -16.33
N ARG A 326 -3.37 7.35 -16.65
CA ARG A 326 -3.65 6.93 -18.03
C ARG A 326 -4.94 7.55 -18.54
N LEU A 327 -4.82 8.33 -19.62
CA LEU A 327 -5.98 8.85 -20.35
C LEU A 327 -6.19 8.04 -21.63
N GLU A 328 -7.34 7.40 -21.74
CA GLU A 328 -7.76 6.68 -22.92
C GLU A 328 -9.03 7.29 -23.51
N PRO A 329 -9.19 7.27 -24.84
CA PRO A 329 -10.41 7.76 -25.48
C PRO A 329 -11.68 7.12 -24.92
N GLU A 330 -11.66 5.81 -24.65
CA GLU A 330 -12.80 5.08 -24.09
C GLU A 330 -13.17 5.57 -22.68
N LEU A 331 -12.17 5.84 -21.83
CA LEU A 331 -12.40 6.42 -20.50
C LEU A 331 -13.07 7.79 -20.62
N VAL A 332 -12.53 8.67 -21.49
CA VAL A 332 -13.07 10.00 -21.71
C VAL A 332 -14.51 9.93 -22.21
N ASP A 333 -14.81 9.05 -23.17
CA ASP A 333 -16.16 8.85 -23.68
C ASP A 333 -17.15 8.45 -22.58
N ARG A 334 -16.76 7.53 -21.70
CA ARG A 334 -17.61 7.11 -20.57
C ARG A 334 -17.82 8.22 -19.55
N LEU A 335 -16.80 9.02 -19.24
CA LEU A 335 -16.92 10.16 -18.33
C LEU A 335 -17.85 11.23 -18.91
N VAL A 336 -17.73 11.54 -20.20
CA VAL A 336 -18.60 12.49 -20.90
C VAL A 336 -20.04 11.97 -20.92
N GLN A 337 -20.27 10.71 -21.28
CA GLN A 337 -21.60 10.10 -21.27
C GLN A 337 -22.25 10.17 -19.88
N ARG A 338 -21.45 9.93 -18.82
CA ARG A 338 -21.91 10.00 -17.45
C ARG A 338 -22.30 11.44 -17.06
N SER A 339 -21.50 12.44 -17.47
CA SER A 339 -21.80 13.86 -17.24
C SER A 339 -23.11 14.28 -17.92
N VAL A 340 -23.33 13.86 -19.17
CA VAL A 340 -24.59 14.09 -19.90
C VAL A 340 -25.78 13.47 -19.17
N SER A 341 -25.60 12.33 -18.51
CA SER A 341 -26.62 11.67 -17.69
C SER A 341 -26.88 12.35 -16.34
N ARG A 342 -26.41 13.58 -16.15
CA ARG A 342 -26.55 14.40 -14.94
C ARG A 342 -25.94 13.80 -13.67
N ARG A 343 -24.99 12.92 -13.83
CA ARG A 343 -24.18 12.40 -12.71
C ARG A 343 -22.93 13.24 -12.58
N LYS A 344 -22.53 13.55 -11.35
CA LYS A 344 -21.30 14.32 -11.11
C LYS A 344 -20.09 13.46 -11.38
N VAL A 345 -19.15 14.00 -12.14
CA VAL A 345 -17.88 13.34 -12.47
C VAL A 345 -16.76 14.35 -12.31
N SER A 346 -15.65 13.92 -11.75
CA SER A 346 -14.40 14.67 -11.69
C SER A 346 -13.22 13.77 -12.00
N LEU A 347 -12.16 14.34 -12.53
CA LEU A 347 -10.94 13.61 -12.88
C LEU A 347 -9.72 14.26 -12.24
N VAL A 348 -8.89 13.43 -11.61
CA VAL A 348 -7.53 13.77 -11.23
C VAL A 348 -6.59 13.00 -12.15
N HIS A 349 -5.89 13.74 -13.00
CA HIS A 349 -4.88 13.17 -13.89
C HIS A 349 -3.49 13.38 -13.29
N VAL A 350 -2.74 12.31 -13.08
CA VAL A 350 -1.35 12.40 -12.64
C VAL A 350 -0.44 12.26 -13.86
N ASP A 351 0.26 13.33 -14.20
CA ASP A 351 1.24 13.33 -15.30
C ASP A 351 2.47 12.52 -14.89
N ALA A 352 2.39 11.20 -15.06
CA ALA A 352 3.46 10.28 -14.69
C ALA A 352 4.79 10.61 -15.37
N GLY A 353 4.77 11.15 -16.59
CA GLY A 353 5.98 11.55 -17.31
C GLY A 353 6.78 12.64 -16.59
N SER A 354 6.11 13.51 -15.81
CA SER A 354 6.80 14.56 -15.04
C SER A 354 7.72 14.01 -13.96
N PHE A 355 7.48 12.79 -13.47
CA PHE A 355 8.29 12.13 -12.43
C PHE A 355 9.63 11.57 -12.93
N ASN A 356 9.85 11.54 -14.24
CA ASN A 356 11.16 11.26 -14.85
C ASN A 356 11.74 12.45 -15.63
N GLY A 357 11.22 13.66 -15.37
CA GLY A 357 11.69 14.88 -16.00
C GLY A 357 11.18 15.12 -17.43
N ALA A 358 10.15 14.37 -17.89
CA ALA A 358 9.56 14.60 -19.20
C ALA A 358 8.89 15.98 -19.25
N GLN A 359 9.08 16.67 -20.38
CA GLN A 359 8.45 17.95 -20.63
C GLN A 359 6.93 17.81 -20.78
N ARG A 360 6.21 18.87 -20.40
CA ARG A 360 4.77 18.95 -20.56
C ARG A 360 4.40 18.74 -22.03
N ARG A 361 3.54 17.76 -22.30
CA ARG A 361 2.91 17.56 -23.59
C ARG A 361 1.44 17.97 -23.52
N PRO A 362 0.89 18.66 -24.54
CA PRO A 362 -0.53 18.88 -24.61
C PRO A 362 -1.26 17.54 -24.66
N GLU A 363 -2.25 17.38 -23.82
CA GLU A 363 -3.08 16.16 -23.77
C GLU A 363 -4.47 16.50 -24.32
N PRO A 364 -4.75 16.17 -25.59
CA PRO A 364 -6.01 16.56 -26.27
C PRO A 364 -7.26 16.03 -25.55
N LEU A 365 -7.12 14.90 -24.87
CA LEU A 365 -8.23 14.28 -24.14
C LEU A 365 -8.66 15.11 -22.92
N LEU A 366 -7.74 15.85 -22.29
CA LEU A 366 -8.07 16.78 -21.21
C LEU A 366 -8.93 17.94 -21.70
N LEU A 367 -8.61 18.49 -22.89
CA LEU A 367 -9.40 19.56 -23.49
C LEU A 367 -10.85 19.11 -23.76
N ARG A 368 -11.02 17.86 -24.19
CA ARG A 368 -12.34 17.29 -24.43
C ARG A 368 -13.15 17.15 -23.14
N LEU A 369 -12.53 16.79 -22.03
CA LEU A 369 -13.19 16.74 -20.72
C LEU A 369 -13.60 18.14 -20.23
N HIS A 370 -12.71 19.13 -20.36
CA HIS A 370 -13.01 20.52 -20.03
C HIS A 370 -14.18 21.06 -20.87
N SER A 371 -14.20 20.79 -22.18
CA SER A 371 -15.31 21.22 -23.06
C SER A 371 -16.64 20.56 -22.69
N ALA A 372 -16.61 19.37 -22.10
CA ALA A 372 -17.79 18.68 -21.55
C ALA A 372 -18.19 19.17 -20.16
N GLY A 373 -17.50 20.18 -19.60
CA GLY A 373 -17.78 20.73 -18.27
C GLY A 373 -17.41 19.80 -17.12
N ILE A 374 -16.49 18.85 -17.35
CA ILE A 374 -15.99 17.94 -16.32
C ILE A 374 -14.83 18.61 -15.60
N PRO A 375 -14.87 18.79 -14.26
CA PRO A 375 -13.75 19.28 -13.49
C PRO A 375 -12.54 18.34 -13.63
N VAL A 376 -11.40 18.90 -13.99
CA VAL A 376 -10.15 18.15 -14.16
C VAL A 376 -9.03 18.88 -13.46
N VAL A 377 -8.24 18.12 -12.69
CA VAL A 377 -6.98 18.57 -12.10
C VAL A 377 -5.86 17.71 -12.62
N THR A 378 -4.75 18.35 -13.02
CA THR A 378 -3.53 17.65 -13.42
C THR A 378 -2.46 17.87 -12.35
N ILE A 379 -1.91 16.78 -11.84
CA ILE A 379 -0.86 16.77 -10.80
C ILE A 379 0.46 16.34 -11.43
N ARG A 380 1.53 17.08 -11.16
CA ARG A 380 2.89 16.81 -11.62
C ARG A 380 3.84 16.60 -10.44
N ALA A 381 5.03 16.13 -10.75
CA ALA A 381 6.09 16.00 -9.74
C ALA A 381 6.40 17.38 -9.11
N GLY A 382 6.39 17.41 -7.76
CA GLY A 382 6.67 18.63 -7.00
C GLY A 382 5.49 19.60 -6.81
N ASP A 383 4.32 19.31 -7.37
CA ASP A 383 3.14 20.15 -7.15
C ASP A 383 2.59 20.04 -5.72
N ASP A 384 2.00 21.13 -5.25
CA ASP A 384 1.25 21.13 -3.99
C ASP A 384 -0.10 20.42 -4.18
N LEU A 385 -0.19 19.20 -3.67
CA LEU A 385 -1.37 18.36 -3.78
C LEU A 385 -2.61 18.99 -3.14
N ALA A 386 -2.46 19.65 -1.99
CA ALA A 386 -3.59 20.29 -1.30
C ALA A 386 -4.15 21.43 -2.14
N ALA A 387 -3.29 22.36 -2.57
CA ALA A 387 -3.67 23.52 -3.37
C ALA A 387 -4.38 23.11 -4.67
N LEU A 388 -3.89 22.09 -5.37
CA LEU A 388 -4.49 21.60 -6.60
C LEU A 388 -5.86 20.94 -6.37
N LEU A 389 -5.97 20.06 -5.38
CA LEU A 389 -7.21 19.37 -5.07
C LEU A 389 -8.30 20.30 -4.50
N GLU A 390 -7.92 21.43 -3.92
CA GLU A 390 -8.84 22.48 -3.48
C GLU A 390 -9.20 23.47 -4.60
N GLY A 391 -8.52 23.39 -5.76
CA GLY A 391 -8.76 24.28 -6.90
C GLY A 391 -8.26 25.72 -6.70
N SER A 392 -7.36 25.94 -5.73
CA SER A 392 -6.83 27.28 -5.44
C SER A 392 -5.86 27.81 -6.48
N THR A 393 -5.22 26.92 -7.25
CA THR A 393 -4.26 27.28 -8.33
C THR A 393 -4.91 27.50 -9.71
N ALA A 394 -6.17 27.07 -9.91
CA ALA A 394 -6.86 27.22 -11.19
C ALA A 394 -7.17 28.70 -11.53
N GLY A 395 -7.12 29.61 -10.57
CA GLY A 395 -7.36 31.03 -10.76
C GLY A 395 -6.15 31.83 -11.27
N GLU A 396 -4.93 31.36 -11.04
CA GLU A 396 -3.70 32.06 -11.44
C GLU A 396 -3.20 31.66 -12.83
N ALA A 397 -3.39 30.41 -13.24
CA ALA A 397 -2.98 29.92 -14.56
C ALA A 397 -3.84 30.43 -15.74
N LEU A 398 -5.04 30.97 -15.46
CA LEU A 398 -5.91 31.61 -16.45
C LEU A 398 -5.68 33.13 -16.56
N ARG A 399 -4.84 33.72 -15.73
CA ARG A 399 -4.50 35.15 -15.72
C ARG A 399 -3.08 35.44 -16.17
N ALA A 400 -2.27 34.43 -16.48
CA ALA A 400 -0.94 34.50 -17.11
C ALA A 400 -0.98 33.87 -18.51
#